data_45ef84426067e375b9b641b1f1830c2c
#
_entry.id   45ef84426067e375b9b641b1f1830c2c
#
_cell.length_a   1.000
_cell.length_b   1.000
_cell.length_c   1.000
_cell.angle_alpha   90.00
_cell.angle_beta   90.00
_cell.angle_gamma   90.00
#
_symmetry.space_group_name_H-M   'P 1'
#
loop_
_entity.id
_entity.type
_entity.pdbx_description
1 polymer ?
#
loop_
_entity_poly.entity_id
_entity_poly.type
_entity_poly.pdbx_seq_one_letter_code
_entity_poly.pdbx_strand_id
1 'polypeptide(L)'
;MGQFPDVSKEEALALYARRFLDLKAKLDLLATRLASPNIKAREIDESVKLLGEETSEPAVVGDLAALKTQYEELKAAGEAKKTEIAEARKAAQAKAVAERTAIVEKAEALAASLGDNTNWRSTADKFRNLFDEWQNHQRTTVRIDKPEAEALWKRFSVARTTFNQARRKWAQARDNERTAAKEAKEAIIAEANELKDSTAWGETSRKFNDLMDRWKKAGRAGRNEDDELWAKFREAADTFFNARQADRDQINSSEKENLAAKEALLVKAEALVPVKTDAEAKKARQELAKIQEEWDQIGYVPRDDMRRIENRLDAVDKQIKAIEDAAWKQTDPEADARKSSFEEQLNAQLAELDAKIAAESDPKKKAKLEAEKATKEQWLNAIK
;
A
#
# COMPACT_ATOMS: atom_id res chain seq x y z
N MET A 1 112.69 -14.24 2.76
CA MET A 1 112.98 -13.20 1.75
C MET A 1 111.71 -12.44 1.48
N GLY A 2 111.83 -11.10 1.47
CA GLY A 2 110.66 -10.21 1.40
C GLY A 2 109.88 -10.32 0.13
N GLN A 3 108.50 -10.08 0.19
CA GLN A 3 107.60 -10.08 -0.97
C GLN A 3 107.95 -9.00 -2.02
N PHE A 4 108.96 -8.15 -1.79
CA PHE A 4 109.38 -7.02 -2.60
C PHE A 4 110.88 -6.95 -2.68
N PRO A 5 111.63 -7.78 -3.44
CA PRO A 5 113.09 -7.85 -3.47
C PRO A 5 113.74 -6.62 -4.07
N ASP A 6 113.01 -5.78 -4.85
CA ASP A 6 113.58 -4.63 -5.57
C ASP A 6 113.18 -3.26 -4.98
N VAL A 7 112.62 -3.24 -3.77
CA VAL A 7 112.10 -2.02 -3.14
C VAL A 7 112.91 -1.67 -1.88
N SER A 8 113.21 -0.38 -1.62
CA SER A 8 113.87 0.06 -0.41
C SER A 8 113.05 -0.26 0.85
N LYS A 9 113.73 -0.43 2.01
CA LYS A 9 113.08 -0.71 3.30
C LYS A 9 112.07 0.38 3.64
N GLU A 10 112.34 1.61 3.31
CA GLU A 10 111.45 2.75 3.60
C GLU A 10 110.23 2.72 2.70
N GLU A 11 110.33 2.43 1.41
CA GLU A 11 109.19 2.26 0.51
C GLU A 11 108.27 1.08 0.87
N ALA A 12 108.91 -0.06 1.27
CA ALA A 12 108.12 -1.18 1.82
C ALA A 12 107.35 -0.82 3.07
N LEU A 13 107.92 -0.10 4.02
CA LEU A 13 107.26 0.38 5.24
C LEU A 13 106.13 1.36 4.90
N ALA A 14 106.39 2.26 3.94
CA ALA A 14 105.33 3.20 3.46
C ALA A 14 104.15 2.46 2.81
N LEU A 15 104.37 1.36 2.09
CA LEU A 15 103.32 0.51 1.49
C LEU A 15 102.42 -0.15 2.61
N TYR A 16 103.10 -0.71 3.63
CA TYR A 16 102.36 -1.33 4.74
C TYR A 16 101.67 -0.34 5.64
N ALA A 17 102.19 0.89 5.80
CA ALA A 17 101.57 1.98 6.46
C ALA A 17 100.31 2.45 5.70
N ARG A 18 100.38 2.52 4.33
CA ARG A 18 99.17 2.80 3.52
C ARG A 18 98.07 1.74 3.71
N ARG A 19 98.48 0.45 3.66
CA ARG A 19 97.55 -0.66 3.92
C ARG A 19 96.87 -0.59 5.29
N PHE A 20 97.56 -0.07 6.34
CA PHE A 20 96.99 0.17 7.66
C PHE A 20 95.91 1.26 7.59
N LEU A 21 96.24 2.40 6.87
CA LEU A 21 95.25 3.50 6.70
C LEU A 21 94.05 3.06 5.91
N ASP A 22 94.27 2.22 4.83
CA ASP A 22 93.16 1.67 4.03
C ASP A 22 92.24 0.76 4.87
N LEU A 23 92.85 -0.11 5.71
CA LEU A 23 92.05 -0.96 6.60
C LEU A 23 91.28 -0.16 7.66
N LYS A 24 91.94 0.84 8.26
CA LYS A 24 91.31 1.77 9.19
C LYS A 24 90.16 2.52 8.51
N ALA A 25 90.33 3.02 7.30
CA ALA A 25 89.24 3.71 6.55
C ALA A 25 88.09 2.78 6.24
N LYS A 26 88.34 1.49 6.02
CA LYS A 26 87.23 0.52 5.85
C LYS A 26 86.46 0.26 7.15
N LEU A 27 87.13 0.21 8.32
CA LEU A 27 86.50 0.14 9.62
C LEU A 27 85.66 1.39 9.90
N ASP A 28 86.18 2.60 9.65
CA ASP A 28 85.46 3.87 9.82
C ASP A 28 84.25 3.96 8.88
N LEU A 29 84.35 3.40 7.66
CA LEU A 29 83.21 3.28 6.73
C LEU A 29 82.14 2.36 7.30
N LEU A 30 82.49 1.20 7.88
CA LEU A 30 81.55 0.31 8.52
C LEU A 30 80.86 0.99 9.67
N ALA A 31 81.61 1.78 10.54
CA ALA A 31 81.04 2.58 11.61
C ALA A 31 79.95 3.52 11.08
N THR A 32 80.30 4.27 9.99
CA THR A 32 79.36 5.20 9.33
C THR A 32 78.12 4.47 8.77
N ARG A 33 78.35 3.32 8.17
CA ARG A 33 77.23 2.50 7.65
C ARG A 33 76.32 1.93 8.73
N LEU A 34 76.87 1.48 9.87
CA LEU A 34 76.07 1.01 11.02
C LEU A 34 75.21 2.13 11.64
N ALA A 35 75.62 3.37 11.56
CA ALA A 35 74.81 4.52 11.96
C ALA A 35 73.67 4.86 10.97
N SER A 36 73.75 4.35 9.73
CA SER A 36 72.73 4.59 8.73
C SER A 36 71.42 3.87 9.05
N PRO A 37 70.24 4.53 8.91
CA PRO A 37 68.92 3.87 9.15
C PRO A 37 68.56 2.82 8.09
N ASN A 38 69.23 2.79 6.93
CA ASN A 38 68.88 1.96 5.78
C ASN A 38 69.82 0.74 5.59
N ILE A 39 70.73 0.48 6.55
CA ILE A 39 71.63 -0.68 6.46
C ILE A 39 70.86 -1.99 6.62
N LYS A 40 71.19 -2.97 5.80
CA LYS A 40 70.58 -4.31 5.85
C LYS A 40 71.40 -5.26 6.69
N ALA A 41 70.76 -6.18 7.42
CA ALA A 41 71.43 -7.20 8.24
C ALA A 41 72.45 -8.00 7.44
N ARG A 42 72.12 -8.39 6.19
CA ARG A 42 73.04 -9.10 5.29
C ARG A 42 74.31 -8.27 4.95
N GLU A 43 74.18 -6.96 4.73
CA GLU A 43 75.29 -6.05 4.47
C GLU A 43 76.24 -5.97 5.71
N ILE A 44 75.64 -5.96 6.93
CA ILE A 44 76.40 -6.01 8.15
C ILE A 44 77.15 -7.31 8.25
N ASP A 45 76.54 -8.46 8.02
CA ASP A 45 77.20 -9.79 8.03
C ASP A 45 78.32 -9.89 7.07
N GLU A 46 78.07 -9.45 5.81
CA GLU A 46 79.13 -9.50 4.72
C GLU A 46 80.31 -8.56 5.08
N SER A 47 80.03 -7.35 5.57
CA SER A 47 81.07 -6.38 5.94
C SER A 47 81.90 -6.84 7.15
N VAL A 48 81.20 -7.32 8.22
CA VAL A 48 81.91 -7.83 9.41
C VAL A 48 82.73 -9.06 9.09
N LYS A 49 82.23 -9.96 8.29
CA LYS A 49 83.00 -11.14 7.83
C LYS A 49 84.26 -10.76 7.05
N LEU A 50 84.15 -9.92 6.03
CA LEU A 50 85.26 -9.47 5.18
C LEU A 50 86.30 -8.75 6.02
N LEU A 51 85.93 -7.82 6.88
CA LEU A 51 86.84 -7.07 7.74
C LEU A 51 87.47 -7.97 8.79
N GLY A 52 86.76 -9.02 9.29
CA GLY A 52 87.33 -10.02 10.18
C GLY A 52 88.47 -10.83 9.54
N GLU A 53 88.31 -11.24 8.29
CA GLU A 53 89.37 -11.90 7.53
C GLU A 53 90.55 -10.97 7.29
N GLU A 54 90.33 -9.67 6.99
CA GLU A 54 91.39 -8.67 6.79
C GLU A 54 92.10 -8.25 8.09
N THR A 55 91.47 -8.30 9.22
CA THR A 55 92.03 -7.90 10.54
C THR A 55 92.59 -9.01 11.36
N SER A 56 92.38 -10.30 10.99
CA SER A 56 92.89 -11.45 11.76
C SER A 56 94.46 -11.54 11.65
N GLU A 57 95.00 -11.43 10.42
CA GLU A 57 96.43 -11.47 10.17
C GLU A 57 96.78 -10.33 9.21
N PRO A 58 96.70 -9.07 9.61
CA PRO A 58 96.90 -7.97 8.70
C PRO A 58 98.38 -7.76 8.32
N ALA A 59 98.66 -7.82 7.04
CA ALA A 59 100.03 -7.46 6.49
C ALA A 59 100.11 -5.91 6.42
N VAL A 60 100.18 -5.22 7.59
CA VAL A 60 100.20 -3.79 7.76
C VAL A 60 101.23 -3.38 8.83
N VAL A 61 101.56 -2.10 8.86
CA VAL A 61 102.44 -1.49 9.90
C VAL A 61 101.66 -0.35 10.53
N GLY A 62 101.40 -0.45 11.84
CA GLY A 62 100.64 0.51 12.64
C GLY A 62 100.25 -0.07 13.94
N ASP A 63 99.29 0.56 14.61
CA ASP A 63 98.69 0.10 15.86
C ASP A 63 97.65 -1.01 15.63
N LEU A 64 98.15 -2.27 15.59
CA LEU A 64 97.34 -3.45 15.39
C LEU A 64 96.38 -3.72 16.51
N ALA A 65 96.72 -3.35 17.72
CA ALA A 65 95.83 -3.53 18.90
C ALA A 65 94.56 -2.61 18.76
N ALA A 66 94.80 -1.34 18.35
CA ALA A 66 93.65 -0.40 18.14
C ALA A 66 92.78 -0.88 17.01
N LEU A 67 93.32 -1.41 15.85
CA LEU A 67 92.53 -1.98 14.80
C LEU A 67 91.66 -3.15 15.24
N LYS A 68 92.28 -4.07 16.00
CA LYS A 68 91.53 -5.24 16.51
C LYS A 68 90.42 -4.80 17.51
N THR A 69 90.74 -3.88 18.38
CA THR A 69 89.74 -3.33 19.32
C THR A 69 88.56 -2.66 18.56
N GLN A 70 88.88 -1.78 17.59
CA GLN A 70 87.89 -1.16 16.78
C GLN A 70 86.98 -2.16 16.02
N TYR A 71 87.61 -3.23 15.47
CA TYR A 71 86.87 -4.29 14.77
C TYR A 71 85.93 -5.04 15.71
N GLU A 72 86.33 -5.42 16.94
CA GLU A 72 85.47 -6.15 17.88
C GLU A 72 84.33 -5.20 18.41
N GLU A 73 84.59 -3.92 18.62
CA GLU A 73 83.55 -2.93 18.92
C GLU A 73 82.51 -2.83 17.77
N LEU A 74 82.99 -2.72 16.51
CA LEU A 74 82.12 -2.64 15.37
C LEU A 74 81.33 -3.94 15.11
N LYS A 75 81.91 -5.06 15.38
CA LYS A 75 81.24 -6.37 15.32
C LYS A 75 80.14 -6.47 16.38
N ALA A 76 80.39 -6.04 17.61
CA ALA A 76 79.39 -5.97 18.65
C ALA A 76 78.28 -4.98 18.32
N ALA A 77 78.64 -3.78 17.82
CA ALA A 77 77.65 -2.82 17.33
C ALA A 77 76.84 -3.35 16.14
N GLY A 78 77.47 -4.14 15.23
CA GLY A 78 76.78 -4.83 14.16
C GLY A 78 75.73 -5.83 14.63
N GLU A 79 76.04 -6.65 15.61
CA GLU A 79 75.07 -7.59 16.21
C GLU A 79 73.90 -6.85 16.91
N ALA A 80 74.25 -5.78 17.67
CA ALA A 80 73.20 -4.95 18.28
C ALA A 80 72.25 -4.31 17.20
N LYS A 81 72.85 -3.83 16.07
CA LYS A 81 72.07 -3.25 14.98
C LYS A 81 71.21 -4.29 14.25
N LYS A 82 71.70 -5.50 14.06
CA LYS A 82 70.89 -6.62 13.49
C LYS A 82 69.71 -6.98 14.39
N THR A 83 69.90 -6.98 15.71
CA THR A 83 68.84 -7.22 16.68
C THR A 83 67.81 -6.09 16.61
N GLU A 84 68.22 -4.82 16.57
CA GLU A 84 67.33 -3.65 16.38
C GLU A 84 66.49 -3.78 15.10
N ILE A 85 67.14 -4.14 13.96
CA ILE A 85 66.45 -4.34 12.66
C ILE A 85 65.45 -5.49 12.75
N ALA A 86 65.78 -6.60 13.42
CA ALA A 86 64.90 -7.76 13.61
C ALA A 86 63.66 -7.39 14.45
N GLU A 87 63.88 -6.70 15.56
CA GLU A 87 62.82 -6.22 16.44
C GLU A 87 61.90 -5.21 15.75
N ALA A 88 62.48 -4.24 15.07
CA ALA A 88 61.70 -3.24 14.30
C ALA A 88 60.85 -3.93 13.21
N ARG A 89 61.42 -4.92 12.50
CA ARG A 89 60.67 -5.73 11.52
C ARG A 89 59.53 -6.50 12.18
N LYS A 90 59.77 -7.15 13.31
CA LYS A 90 58.75 -7.90 14.06
C LYS A 90 57.63 -6.98 14.54
N ALA A 91 57.98 -5.81 15.06
CA ALA A 91 57.01 -4.80 15.48
C ALA A 91 56.17 -4.30 14.29
N ALA A 92 56.82 -4.03 13.15
CA ALA A 92 56.11 -3.60 11.95
C ALA A 92 55.18 -4.69 11.40
N GLN A 93 55.61 -5.97 11.45
CA GLN A 93 54.72 -7.09 11.09
C GLN A 93 53.52 -7.22 12.00
N ALA A 94 53.76 -7.17 13.33
CA ALA A 94 52.71 -7.25 14.34
C ALA A 94 51.66 -6.09 14.13
N LYS A 95 52.16 -4.91 13.87
CA LYS A 95 51.29 -3.75 13.52
C LYS A 95 50.48 -4.02 12.25
N ALA A 96 51.11 -4.51 11.18
CA ALA A 96 50.43 -4.83 9.93
C ALA A 96 49.39 -5.93 10.10
N VAL A 97 49.62 -6.95 10.93
CA VAL A 97 48.63 -7.98 11.31
C VAL A 97 47.46 -7.36 12.03
N ALA A 98 47.71 -6.51 13.05
CA ALA A 98 46.67 -5.86 13.82
C ALA A 98 45.75 -4.96 12.94
N GLU A 99 46.36 -4.14 12.09
CA GLU A 99 45.64 -3.28 11.17
C GLU A 99 44.78 -4.08 10.17
N ARG A 100 45.32 -5.15 9.62
CA ARG A 100 44.59 -6.04 8.71
C ARG A 100 43.47 -6.81 9.43
N THR A 101 43.71 -7.23 10.66
CA THR A 101 42.70 -7.85 11.52
C THR A 101 41.54 -6.90 11.76
N ALA A 102 41.79 -5.62 12.03
CA ALA A 102 40.74 -4.62 12.20
C ALA A 102 39.86 -4.45 10.96
N ILE A 103 40.45 -4.56 9.75
CA ILE A 103 39.66 -4.54 8.49
C ILE A 103 38.76 -5.78 8.41
N VAL A 104 39.27 -6.95 8.78
CA VAL A 104 38.50 -8.20 8.80
C VAL A 104 37.36 -8.13 9.80
N GLU A 105 37.63 -7.67 11.00
CA GLU A 105 36.61 -7.51 12.08
C GLU A 105 35.48 -6.56 11.65
N LYS A 106 35.82 -5.46 10.97
CA LYS A 106 34.81 -4.57 10.37
C LYS A 106 33.93 -5.31 9.35
N ALA A 107 34.54 -6.16 8.51
CA ALA A 107 33.80 -6.94 7.51
C ALA A 107 32.91 -8.01 8.17
N GLU A 108 33.40 -8.69 9.20
CA GLU A 108 32.65 -9.66 9.99
C GLU A 108 31.47 -9.01 10.74
N ALA A 109 31.71 -7.88 11.39
CA ALA A 109 30.67 -7.12 12.06
C ALA A 109 29.58 -6.66 11.09
N LEU A 110 29.99 -6.22 9.91
CA LEU A 110 29.06 -5.83 8.85
C LEU A 110 28.25 -7.03 8.33
N ALA A 111 28.87 -8.20 8.19
CA ALA A 111 28.17 -9.43 7.80
C ALA A 111 27.21 -9.93 8.90
N ALA A 112 27.58 -9.77 10.18
CA ALA A 112 26.74 -10.14 11.32
C ALA A 112 25.53 -9.20 11.50
N SER A 113 25.61 -7.97 11.03
CA SER A 113 24.53 -6.96 11.12
C SER A 113 23.44 -7.09 10.03
N LEU A 114 23.54 -8.09 9.15
CA LEU A 114 22.58 -8.30 8.08
C LEU A 114 21.22 -8.78 8.62
N GLY A 115 20.14 -8.17 8.17
CA GLY A 115 18.77 -8.51 8.56
C GLY A 115 17.74 -7.83 7.64
N ASP A 116 16.47 -7.88 8.04
CA ASP A 116 15.35 -7.41 7.22
C ASP A 116 15.45 -5.93 6.84
N ASN A 117 15.99 -5.10 7.73
CA ASN A 117 16.14 -3.66 7.52
C ASN A 117 17.48 -3.26 6.88
N THR A 118 18.23 -4.22 6.33
CA THR A 118 19.53 -3.94 5.73
C THR A 118 19.41 -3.04 4.50
N ASN A 119 20.12 -1.91 4.52
CA ASN A 119 20.33 -1.12 3.30
C ASN A 119 21.38 -1.77 2.41
N TRP A 120 20.93 -2.67 1.53
CA TRP A 120 21.80 -3.50 0.68
C TRP A 120 22.75 -2.69 -0.20
N ARG A 121 22.35 -1.51 -0.69
CA ARG A 121 23.20 -0.63 -1.50
C ARG A 121 24.34 -0.06 -0.67
N SER A 122 24.02 0.58 0.44
CA SER A 122 25.02 1.15 1.34
C SER A 122 25.96 0.09 1.91
N THR A 123 25.43 -1.09 2.25
CA THR A 123 26.23 -2.22 2.74
C THR A 123 27.18 -2.76 1.67
N ALA A 124 26.76 -2.82 0.42
CA ALA A 124 27.62 -3.20 -0.71
C ALA A 124 28.78 -2.20 -0.89
N ASP A 125 28.51 -0.91 -0.77
CA ASP A 125 29.54 0.13 -0.86
C ASP A 125 30.52 0.04 0.32
N LYS A 126 30.06 -0.26 1.53
CA LYS A 126 30.93 -0.52 2.69
C LYS A 126 31.85 -1.73 2.47
N PHE A 127 31.33 -2.85 1.95
CA PHE A 127 32.17 -4.02 1.61
C PHE A 127 33.17 -3.70 0.52
N ARG A 128 32.82 -2.88 -0.48
CA ARG A 128 33.76 -2.43 -1.51
C ARG A 128 34.90 -1.61 -0.90
N ASN A 129 34.55 -0.63 -0.06
CA ASN A 129 35.54 0.22 0.62
C ASN A 129 36.47 -0.59 1.52
N LEU A 130 35.96 -1.59 2.26
CA LEU A 130 36.79 -2.48 3.06
C LEU A 130 37.73 -3.35 2.22
N PHE A 131 37.29 -3.75 1.03
CA PHE A 131 38.15 -4.48 0.11
C PHE A 131 39.24 -3.57 -0.47
N ASP A 132 38.91 -2.33 -0.80
CA ASP A 132 39.91 -1.35 -1.28
C ASP A 132 40.93 -1.01 -0.17
N GLU A 133 40.45 -0.86 1.10
CA GLU A 133 41.29 -0.70 2.29
C GLU A 133 42.23 -1.90 2.47
N TRP A 134 41.71 -3.13 2.31
CA TRP A 134 42.52 -4.37 2.32
C TRP A 134 43.61 -4.38 1.25
N GLN A 135 43.27 -4.07 0.00
CA GLN A 135 44.22 -4.06 -1.09
C GLN A 135 45.29 -2.97 -0.90
N ASN A 136 44.90 -1.77 -0.46
CA ASN A 136 45.83 -0.71 -0.17
C ASN A 136 46.80 -1.08 0.95
N HIS A 137 46.28 -1.60 2.04
CA HIS A 137 47.10 -2.10 3.16
C HIS A 137 48.10 -3.15 2.67
N GLN A 138 47.67 -4.09 1.82
CA GLN A 138 48.58 -5.13 1.28
C GLN A 138 49.74 -4.55 0.45
N ARG A 139 49.51 -3.43 -0.23
CA ARG A 139 50.52 -2.78 -1.07
C ARG A 139 51.48 -1.87 -0.31
N THR A 140 51.02 -1.27 0.77
CA THR A 140 51.74 -0.16 1.47
C THR A 140 52.41 -0.59 2.76
N THR A 141 52.07 -1.75 3.31
CA THR A 141 52.66 -2.26 4.57
C THR A 141 53.68 -3.39 4.38
N VAL A 142 54.40 -3.73 5.45
CA VAL A 142 55.31 -4.86 5.46
C VAL A 142 54.55 -6.17 5.20
N ARG A 143 55.23 -7.10 4.58
CA ARG A 143 54.64 -8.42 4.24
C ARG A 143 54.36 -9.19 5.53
N ILE A 144 53.13 -9.58 5.73
CA ILE A 144 52.69 -10.51 6.79
C ILE A 144 53.07 -11.93 6.42
N ASP A 145 53.34 -12.78 7.41
CA ASP A 145 53.66 -14.18 7.19
C ASP A 145 52.50 -14.91 6.51
N LYS A 146 52.83 -15.83 5.64
CA LYS A 146 51.90 -16.50 4.74
C LYS A 146 50.68 -17.14 5.47
N PRO A 147 50.89 -17.92 6.56
CA PRO A 147 49.77 -18.54 7.28
C PRO A 147 48.79 -17.54 7.86
N GLU A 148 49.29 -16.45 8.45
CA GLU A 148 48.47 -15.38 9.03
C GLU A 148 47.70 -14.60 7.95
N ALA A 149 48.39 -14.27 6.84
CA ALA A 149 47.78 -13.60 5.71
C ALA A 149 46.65 -14.44 5.08
N GLU A 150 46.85 -15.76 4.94
CA GLU A 150 45.83 -16.69 4.45
C GLU A 150 44.65 -16.84 5.42
N ALA A 151 44.90 -16.90 6.73
CA ALA A 151 43.85 -16.96 7.73
C ALA A 151 42.98 -15.70 7.71
N LEU A 152 43.57 -14.52 7.68
CA LEU A 152 42.85 -13.25 7.59
C LEU A 152 42.05 -13.11 6.30
N TRP A 153 42.64 -13.53 5.17
CA TRP A 153 41.93 -13.54 3.89
C TRP A 153 40.74 -14.49 3.90
N LYS A 154 40.86 -15.66 4.50
CA LYS A 154 39.78 -16.63 4.62
C LYS A 154 38.61 -16.03 5.43
N ARG A 155 38.90 -15.39 6.56
CA ARG A 155 37.89 -14.69 7.38
C ARG A 155 37.17 -13.59 6.57
N PHE A 156 37.92 -12.71 5.92
CA PHE A 156 37.39 -11.65 5.06
C PHE A 156 36.49 -12.21 3.94
N SER A 157 36.97 -13.27 3.26
CA SER A 157 36.24 -13.92 2.18
C SER A 157 34.96 -14.58 2.63
N VAL A 158 34.93 -15.17 3.83
CA VAL A 158 33.73 -15.73 4.43
C VAL A 158 32.71 -14.62 4.71
N ALA A 159 33.11 -13.52 5.33
CA ALA A 159 32.22 -12.38 5.59
C ALA A 159 31.62 -11.83 4.29
N ARG A 160 32.42 -11.67 3.25
CA ARG A 160 31.97 -11.23 1.92
C ARG A 160 31.02 -12.23 1.27
N THR A 161 31.28 -13.52 1.42
CA THR A 161 30.42 -14.58 0.88
C THR A 161 29.06 -14.57 1.57
N THR A 162 29.05 -14.45 2.92
CA THR A 162 27.83 -14.33 3.71
C THR A 162 26.98 -13.15 3.24
N PHE A 163 27.60 -11.98 3.04
CA PHE A 163 26.90 -10.80 2.49
C PHE A 163 26.30 -11.08 1.11
N ASN A 164 27.08 -11.66 0.19
CA ASN A 164 26.62 -11.93 -1.17
C ASN A 164 25.47 -12.94 -1.20
N GLN A 165 25.51 -13.97 -0.36
CA GLN A 165 24.45 -14.95 -0.23
C GLN A 165 23.17 -14.31 0.34
N ALA A 166 23.29 -13.53 1.41
CA ALA A 166 22.16 -12.82 2.01
C ALA A 166 21.53 -11.84 1.01
N ARG A 167 22.34 -11.08 0.26
CA ARG A 167 21.86 -10.16 -0.78
C ARG A 167 21.13 -10.89 -1.90
N ARG A 168 21.64 -12.04 -2.34
CA ARG A 168 20.96 -12.87 -3.36
C ARG A 168 19.63 -13.39 -2.87
N LYS A 169 19.59 -13.90 -1.64
CA LYS A 169 18.34 -14.35 -0.99
C LYS A 169 17.30 -13.23 -0.93
N TRP A 170 17.72 -12.05 -0.49
CA TRP A 170 16.84 -10.89 -0.42
C TRP A 170 16.32 -10.47 -1.81
N ALA A 171 17.18 -10.41 -2.81
CA ALA A 171 16.79 -10.08 -4.18
C ALA A 171 15.78 -11.09 -4.72
N GLN A 172 16.04 -12.39 -4.55
CA GLN A 172 15.13 -13.45 -4.97
C GLN A 172 13.76 -13.37 -4.27
N ALA A 173 13.75 -13.11 -2.96
CA ALA A 173 12.51 -12.92 -2.21
C ALA A 173 11.69 -11.74 -2.76
N ARG A 174 12.35 -10.61 -3.03
CA ARG A 174 11.73 -9.44 -3.64
C ARG A 174 11.19 -9.69 -5.06
N ASP A 175 11.89 -10.45 -5.85
CA ASP A 175 11.44 -10.80 -7.20
C ASP A 175 10.24 -11.76 -7.13
N ASN A 176 10.25 -12.72 -6.21
CA ASN A 176 9.12 -13.62 -5.97
C ASN A 176 7.88 -12.85 -5.48
N GLU A 177 8.03 -11.90 -4.55
CA GLU A 177 6.95 -11.03 -4.09
C GLU A 177 6.35 -10.21 -5.24
N ARG A 178 7.20 -9.65 -6.11
CA ARG A 178 6.75 -8.89 -7.28
C ARG A 178 5.98 -9.78 -8.27
N THR A 179 6.49 -10.97 -8.54
CA THR A 179 5.83 -11.93 -9.43
C THR A 179 4.47 -12.33 -8.88
N ALA A 180 4.41 -12.71 -7.60
CA ALA A 180 3.15 -13.06 -6.94
C ALA A 180 2.14 -11.90 -6.94
N ALA A 181 2.61 -10.67 -6.70
CA ALA A 181 1.76 -9.48 -6.78
C ALA A 181 1.22 -9.24 -8.19
N LYS A 182 2.06 -9.44 -9.22
CA LYS A 182 1.67 -9.34 -10.63
C LYS A 182 0.59 -10.37 -10.97
N GLU A 183 0.84 -11.65 -10.68
CA GLU A 183 -0.09 -12.75 -10.95
C GLU A 183 -1.44 -12.54 -10.25
N ALA A 184 -1.42 -12.12 -8.97
CA ALA A 184 -2.63 -11.80 -8.23
C ALA A 184 -3.42 -10.66 -8.87
N LYS A 185 -2.76 -9.60 -9.36
CA LYS A 185 -3.41 -8.48 -10.05
C LYS A 185 -3.93 -8.87 -11.42
N GLU A 186 -3.21 -9.68 -12.17
CA GLU A 186 -3.68 -10.22 -13.46
C GLU A 186 -4.94 -11.08 -13.29
N ALA A 187 -5.01 -11.91 -12.26
CA ALA A 187 -6.21 -12.67 -11.92
C ALA A 187 -7.41 -11.75 -11.58
N ILE A 188 -7.17 -10.68 -10.80
CA ILE A 188 -8.19 -9.68 -10.49
C ILE A 188 -8.70 -8.97 -11.77
N ILE A 189 -7.80 -8.64 -12.69
CA ILE A 189 -8.17 -8.02 -13.98
C ILE A 189 -9.00 -9.00 -14.82
N ALA A 190 -8.66 -10.28 -14.84
CA ALA A 190 -9.43 -11.29 -15.55
C ALA A 190 -10.86 -11.37 -15.00
N GLU A 191 -11.03 -11.46 -13.68
CA GLU A 191 -12.34 -11.44 -13.02
C GLU A 191 -13.10 -10.13 -13.30
N ALA A 192 -12.43 -8.98 -13.29
CA ALA A 192 -13.05 -7.69 -13.62
C ALA A 192 -13.57 -7.65 -15.07
N ASN A 193 -12.81 -8.24 -16.01
CA ASN A 193 -13.23 -8.32 -17.41
C ASN A 193 -14.44 -9.25 -17.63
N GLU A 194 -14.58 -10.31 -16.84
CA GLU A 194 -15.78 -11.14 -16.86
C GLU A 194 -17.03 -10.40 -16.34
N LEU A 195 -16.84 -9.43 -15.45
CA LEU A 195 -17.90 -8.69 -14.78
C LEU A 195 -18.30 -7.38 -15.47
N LYS A 196 -17.45 -6.82 -16.35
CA LYS A 196 -17.62 -5.47 -16.90
C LYS A 196 -18.90 -5.24 -17.68
N ASP A 197 -19.44 -6.28 -18.32
CA ASP A 197 -20.66 -6.22 -19.14
C ASP A 197 -21.91 -6.72 -18.40
N SER A 198 -21.81 -6.97 -17.09
CA SER A 198 -22.92 -7.45 -16.26
C SER A 198 -23.96 -6.37 -16.04
N THR A 199 -25.25 -6.75 -16.15
CA THR A 199 -26.40 -5.90 -15.81
C THR A 199 -26.93 -6.11 -14.39
N ALA A 200 -26.34 -7.04 -13.64
CA ALA A 200 -26.67 -7.26 -12.22
C ALA A 200 -26.03 -6.19 -11.32
N TRP A 201 -26.46 -4.94 -11.47
CA TRP A 201 -25.81 -3.74 -10.92
C TRP A 201 -25.42 -3.82 -9.45
N GLY A 202 -26.32 -4.31 -8.59
CA GLY A 202 -26.10 -4.36 -7.14
C GLY A 202 -25.06 -5.40 -6.74
N GLU A 203 -25.16 -6.62 -7.29
CA GLU A 203 -24.25 -7.73 -7.00
C GLU A 203 -22.86 -7.45 -7.56
N THR A 204 -22.79 -7.05 -8.83
CA THR A 204 -21.52 -6.79 -9.52
C THR A 204 -20.77 -5.60 -8.91
N SER A 205 -21.48 -4.57 -8.43
CA SER A 205 -20.83 -3.48 -7.69
C SER A 205 -20.14 -3.96 -6.41
N ARG A 206 -20.73 -4.93 -5.70
CA ARG A 206 -20.08 -5.55 -4.51
C ARG A 206 -18.84 -6.32 -4.92
N LYS A 207 -18.91 -7.11 -6.00
CA LYS A 207 -17.77 -7.86 -6.54
C LYS A 207 -16.62 -6.92 -6.92
N PHE A 208 -16.88 -5.78 -7.57
CA PHE A 208 -15.84 -4.79 -7.85
C PHE A 208 -15.22 -4.19 -6.59
N ASN A 209 -15.98 -3.97 -5.53
CA ASN A 209 -15.43 -3.55 -4.25
C ASN A 209 -14.51 -4.62 -3.65
N ASP A 210 -14.91 -5.89 -3.69
CA ASP A 210 -14.08 -7.02 -3.21
C ASP A 210 -12.80 -7.15 -4.05
N LEU A 211 -12.89 -7.01 -5.38
CA LEU A 211 -11.72 -6.98 -6.27
C LEU A 211 -10.77 -5.83 -5.91
N MET A 212 -11.29 -4.64 -5.62
CA MET A 212 -10.50 -3.49 -5.17
C MET A 212 -9.79 -3.76 -3.84
N ASP A 213 -10.45 -4.43 -2.89
CA ASP A 213 -9.82 -4.77 -1.61
C ASP A 213 -8.75 -5.86 -1.76
N ARG A 214 -8.96 -6.84 -2.64
CA ARG A 214 -7.94 -7.81 -3.04
C ARG A 214 -6.78 -7.12 -3.76
N TRP A 215 -7.04 -6.15 -4.62
CA TRP A 215 -6.02 -5.34 -5.29
C TRP A 215 -5.09 -4.63 -4.31
N LYS A 216 -5.65 -3.99 -3.29
CA LYS A 216 -4.87 -3.31 -2.24
C LYS A 216 -3.98 -4.28 -1.46
N LYS A 217 -4.42 -5.52 -1.26
CA LYS A 217 -3.70 -6.58 -0.54
C LYS A 217 -2.66 -7.31 -1.40
N ALA A 218 -2.77 -7.27 -2.72
CA ALA A 218 -1.90 -8.02 -3.63
C ALA A 218 -0.42 -7.56 -3.64
N GLY A 219 -0.11 -6.41 -3.03
CA GLY A 219 1.26 -5.90 -2.98
C GLY A 219 1.66 -5.09 -4.22
N ARG A 220 2.99 -5.01 -4.46
CA ARG A 220 3.56 -4.22 -5.57
C ARG A 220 4.31 -5.11 -6.55
N ALA A 221 3.90 -5.09 -7.81
CA ALA A 221 4.59 -5.78 -8.90
C ALA A 221 5.82 -5.00 -9.40
N GLY A 222 5.78 -3.66 -9.31
CA GLY A 222 6.78 -2.72 -9.78
C GLY A 222 6.08 -1.48 -10.30
N ARG A 223 6.77 -0.33 -10.34
CA ARG A 223 6.10 0.94 -10.65
C ARG A 223 5.42 0.92 -12.02
N ASN A 224 6.17 0.61 -13.08
CA ASN A 224 5.63 0.63 -14.45
C ASN A 224 4.59 -0.48 -14.65
N GLU A 225 4.86 -1.67 -14.14
CA GLU A 225 3.92 -2.80 -14.20
C GLU A 225 2.64 -2.53 -13.41
N ASP A 226 2.74 -1.91 -12.23
CA ASP A 226 1.58 -1.52 -11.43
C ASP A 226 0.71 -0.49 -12.16
N ASP A 227 1.31 0.48 -12.86
CA ASP A 227 0.61 1.49 -13.62
C ASP A 227 -0.15 0.87 -14.82
N GLU A 228 0.48 -0.08 -15.54
CA GLU A 228 -0.15 -0.80 -16.66
C GLU A 228 -1.29 -1.72 -16.19
N LEU A 229 -1.07 -2.47 -15.11
CA LEU A 229 -2.08 -3.35 -14.53
C LEU A 229 -3.26 -2.54 -13.98
N TRP A 230 -2.99 -1.41 -13.36
CA TRP A 230 -4.03 -0.51 -12.86
C TRP A 230 -4.87 0.06 -13.99
N ALA A 231 -4.25 0.47 -15.09
CA ALA A 231 -4.98 0.98 -16.26
C ALA A 231 -5.99 -0.06 -16.79
N LYS A 232 -5.57 -1.33 -16.90
CA LYS A 232 -6.44 -2.42 -17.35
C LYS A 232 -7.59 -2.72 -16.38
N PHE A 233 -7.31 -2.74 -15.08
CA PHE A 233 -8.35 -2.93 -14.07
C PHE A 233 -9.37 -1.79 -14.10
N ARG A 234 -8.87 -0.55 -14.18
CA ARG A 234 -9.70 0.63 -14.24
C ARG A 234 -10.58 0.67 -15.49
N GLU A 235 -10.04 0.29 -16.64
CA GLU A 235 -10.82 0.20 -17.89
C GLU A 235 -12.03 -0.73 -17.74
N ALA A 236 -11.83 -1.92 -17.16
CA ALA A 236 -12.93 -2.84 -16.91
C ALA A 236 -13.95 -2.29 -15.89
N ALA A 237 -13.48 -1.67 -14.83
CA ALA A 237 -14.34 -1.04 -13.83
C ALA A 237 -15.12 0.14 -14.40
N ASP A 238 -14.45 1.03 -15.13
CA ASP A 238 -15.08 2.21 -15.78
C ASP A 238 -16.13 1.75 -16.79
N THR A 239 -15.91 0.68 -17.54
CA THR A 239 -16.91 0.10 -18.46
C THR A 239 -18.19 -0.27 -17.72
N PHE A 240 -18.07 -1.01 -16.61
CA PHE A 240 -19.24 -1.40 -15.82
C PHE A 240 -19.95 -0.21 -15.16
N PHE A 241 -19.21 0.67 -14.52
CA PHE A 241 -19.83 1.79 -13.79
C PHE A 241 -20.44 2.83 -14.74
N ASN A 242 -19.86 3.03 -15.93
CA ASN A 242 -20.43 3.89 -16.95
C ASN A 242 -21.72 3.29 -17.54
N ALA A 243 -21.76 1.98 -17.80
CA ALA A 243 -22.97 1.30 -18.25
C ALA A 243 -24.09 1.37 -17.19
N ARG A 244 -23.76 1.14 -15.92
CA ARG A 244 -24.69 1.30 -14.79
C ARG A 244 -25.21 2.74 -14.68
N GLN A 245 -24.35 3.72 -14.87
CA GLN A 245 -24.76 5.13 -14.82
C GLN A 245 -25.69 5.46 -15.97
N ALA A 246 -25.35 5.01 -17.18
CA ALA A 246 -26.18 5.22 -18.38
C ALA A 246 -27.58 4.59 -18.21
N ASP A 247 -27.67 3.38 -17.66
CA ASP A 247 -28.96 2.72 -17.34
C ASP A 247 -29.79 3.56 -16.34
N ARG A 248 -29.16 4.05 -15.28
CA ARG A 248 -29.82 4.93 -14.31
C ARG A 248 -30.30 6.25 -14.95
N ASP A 249 -29.46 6.84 -15.80
CA ASP A 249 -29.80 8.09 -16.48
C ASP A 249 -30.97 7.89 -17.46
N GLN A 250 -31.02 6.76 -18.14
CA GLN A 250 -32.14 6.38 -19.01
C GLN A 250 -33.43 6.20 -18.21
N ILE A 251 -33.35 5.48 -17.06
CA ILE A 251 -34.51 5.32 -16.16
C ILE A 251 -35.01 6.72 -15.70
N ASN A 252 -34.10 7.55 -15.21
CA ASN A 252 -34.43 8.90 -14.74
C ASN A 252 -35.04 9.76 -15.87
N SER A 253 -34.57 9.64 -17.11
CA SER A 253 -35.13 10.34 -18.26
C SER A 253 -36.55 9.87 -18.55
N SER A 254 -36.74 8.55 -18.62
CA SER A 254 -38.06 7.95 -18.84
C SER A 254 -39.06 8.34 -17.74
N GLU A 255 -38.63 8.33 -16.49
CA GLU A 255 -39.47 8.77 -15.36
C GLU A 255 -39.89 10.25 -15.45
N LYS A 256 -38.99 11.13 -15.92
CA LYS A 256 -39.31 12.55 -16.17
C LYS A 256 -40.28 12.74 -17.34
N GLU A 257 -40.11 11.99 -18.42
CA GLU A 257 -41.03 11.98 -19.57
C GLU A 257 -42.40 11.49 -19.12
N ASN A 258 -42.47 10.43 -18.34
CA ASN A 258 -43.71 9.92 -17.75
C ASN A 258 -44.35 10.94 -16.85
N LEU A 259 -43.58 11.66 -16.02
CA LEU A 259 -44.08 12.73 -15.18
C LEU A 259 -44.73 13.83 -16.00
N ALA A 260 -44.06 14.30 -17.05
CA ALA A 260 -44.63 15.34 -17.97
C ALA A 260 -45.90 14.84 -18.64
N ALA A 261 -45.97 13.58 -19.05
CA ALA A 261 -47.17 12.99 -19.66
C ALA A 261 -48.33 12.91 -18.63
N LYS A 262 -48.06 12.47 -17.41
CA LYS A 262 -49.06 12.44 -16.34
C LYS A 262 -49.53 13.84 -15.91
N GLU A 263 -48.63 14.81 -15.85
CA GLU A 263 -49.00 16.20 -15.57
C GLU A 263 -49.90 16.79 -16.68
N ALA A 264 -49.65 16.43 -17.95
CA ALA A 264 -50.55 16.82 -19.04
C ALA A 264 -51.98 16.20 -18.90
N LEU A 265 -52.07 14.96 -18.42
CA LEU A 265 -53.34 14.31 -18.13
C LEU A 265 -54.02 14.95 -16.89
N LEU A 266 -53.24 15.34 -15.88
CA LEU A 266 -53.79 16.09 -14.73
C LEU A 266 -54.43 17.41 -15.14
N VAL A 267 -53.84 18.17 -16.04
CA VAL A 267 -54.43 19.40 -16.57
C VAL A 267 -55.81 19.13 -17.21
N LYS A 268 -55.92 18.01 -17.97
CA LYS A 268 -57.22 17.60 -18.55
C LYS A 268 -58.20 17.17 -17.47
N ALA A 269 -57.77 16.42 -16.47
CA ALA A 269 -58.60 15.98 -15.34
C ALA A 269 -59.09 17.17 -14.49
N GLU A 270 -58.22 18.09 -14.15
CA GLU A 270 -58.56 19.30 -13.39
C GLU A 270 -59.54 20.23 -14.14
N ALA A 271 -59.50 20.21 -15.49
CA ALA A 271 -60.44 20.96 -16.32
C ALA A 271 -61.90 20.38 -16.25
N LEU A 272 -62.06 19.14 -15.78
CA LEU A 272 -63.39 18.54 -15.61
C LEU A 272 -64.16 19.09 -14.39
N VAL A 273 -63.48 19.76 -13.46
CA VAL A 273 -64.06 20.31 -12.26
C VAL A 273 -63.91 21.83 -12.21
N PRO A 274 -64.83 22.57 -11.55
CA PRO A 274 -65.92 22.07 -10.69
C PRO A 274 -67.17 21.63 -11.50
N VAL A 275 -67.78 20.50 -11.13
CA VAL A 275 -69.09 20.04 -11.61
C VAL A 275 -70.19 20.54 -10.71
N LYS A 276 -71.37 20.89 -11.26
CA LYS A 276 -72.49 21.49 -10.50
C LYS A 276 -73.73 20.61 -10.50
N THR A 277 -73.89 19.78 -11.51
CA THR A 277 -75.09 18.96 -11.70
C THR A 277 -74.73 17.49 -11.85
N ASP A 278 -75.64 16.56 -11.54
CA ASP A 278 -75.50 15.12 -11.71
C ASP A 278 -75.16 14.74 -13.19
N ALA A 279 -75.78 15.41 -14.13
CA ALA A 279 -75.51 15.18 -15.57
C ALA A 279 -74.07 15.59 -15.97
N GLU A 280 -73.53 16.68 -15.40
CA GLU A 280 -72.12 17.07 -15.58
C GLU A 280 -71.18 16.09 -14.86
N ALA A 281 -71.55 15.66 -13.63
CA ALA A 281 -70.74 14.68 -12.90
C ALA A 281 -70.59 13.34 -13.63
N LYS A 282 -71.68 12.82 -14.21
CA LYS A 282 -71.65 11.58 -15.03
C LYS A 282 -70.78 11.72 -16.28
N LYS A 283 -70.80 12.85 -16.95
CA LYS A 283 -69.94 13.13 -18.11
C LYS A 283 -68.46 13.23 -17.67
N ALA A 284 -68.19 13.98 -16.60
CA ALA A 284 -66.85 14.12 -16.02
C ALA A 284 -66.30 12.77 -15.54
N ARG A 285 -67.13 11.89 -14.98
CA ARG A 285 -66.77 10.51 -14.62
C ARG A 285 -66.30 9.69 -15.79
N GLN A 286 -67.02 9.77 -16.96
CA GLN A 286 -66.67 9.07 -18.17
C GLN A 286 -65.35 9.57 -18.76
N GLU A 287 -65.14 10.88 -18.77
CA GLU A 287 -63.85 11.44 -19.23
C GLU A 287 -62.72 11.16 -18.26
N LEU A 288 -62.94 11.25 -16.96
CA LEU A 288 -61.93 10.86 -15.93
C LEU A 288 -61.51 9.40 -16.06
N ALA A 289 -62.49 8.51 -16.33
CA ALA A 289 -62.17 7.09 -16.55
C ALA A 289 -61.21 6.86 -17.74
N LYS A 290 -61.40 7.58 -18.83
CA LYS A 290 -60.46 7.56 -19.97
C LYS A 290 -59.09 8.10 -19.59
N ILE A 291 -59.04 9.19 -18.85
CA ILE A 291 -57.78 9.75 -18.35
C ILE A 291 -57.07 8.76 -17.40
N GLN A 292 -57.81 8.07 -16.54
CA GLN A 292 -57.21 7.04 -15.66
C GLN A 292 -56.70 5.86 -16.45
N GLU A 293 -57.35 5.43 -17.52
CA GLU A 293 -56.88 4.37 -18.40
C GLU A 293 -55.58 4.78 -19.12
N GLU A 294 -55.48 6.00 -19.64
CA GLU A 294 -54.23 6.55 -20.20
C GLU A 294 -53.12 6.70 -19.15
N TRP A 295 -53.51 7.11 -17.91
CA TRP A 295 -52.59 7.26 -16.79
C TRP A 295 -51.92 5.95 -16.38
N ASP A 296 -52.67 4.86 -16.37
CA ASP A 296 -52.18 3.51 -16.00
C ASP A 296 -51.24 2.94 -17.05
N GLN A 297 -51.34 3.37 -18.32
CA GLN A 297 -50.41 2.97 -19.37
C GLN A 297 -49.09 3.71 -19.32
N ILE A 298 -49.01 4.87 -18.66
CA ILE A 298 -47.79 5.63 -18.45
C ILE A 298 -47.04 4.97 -17.28
N GLY A 299 -45.74 4.72 -17.50
CA GLY A 299 -44.88 4.03 -16.53
C GLY A 299 -44.64 4.83 -15.24
N TYR A 300 -43.60 4.42 -14.53
CA TYR A 300 -43.21 5.04 -13.27
C TYR A 300 -42.74 6.50 -13.46
N VAL A 301 -42.94 7.29 -12.42
CA VAL A 301 -42.51 8.68 -12.29
C VAL A 301 -41.50 8.81 -11.16
N PRO A 302 -40.73 9.91 -11.07
CA PRO A 302 -39.83 10.15 -9.94
C PRO A 302 -40.55 10.00 -8.62
N ARG A 303 -39.95 9.28 -7.68
CA ARG A 303 -40.56 8.93 -6.40
C ARG A 303 -41.06 10.14 -5.61
N ASP A 304 -40.36 11.25 -5.71
CA ASP A 304 -40.70 12.48 -4.99
C ASP A 304 -41.97 13.15 -5.51
N ASP A 305 -42.27 12.97 -6.81
CA ASP A 305 -43.40 13.54 -7.47
C ASP A 305 -44.65 12.65 -7.43
N MET A 306 -44.50 11.35 -7.24
CA MET A 306 -45.58 10.35 -7.29
C MET A 306 -46.77 10.78 -6.38
N ARG A 307 -46.49 11.03 -5.11
CA ARG A 307 -47.55 11.42 -4.14
C ARG A 307 -48.25 12.74 -4.53
N ARG A 308 -47.48 13.67 -5.09
CA ARG A 308 -48.01 14.97 -5.50
C ARG A 308 -49.04 14.83 -6.63
N ILE A 309 -48.70 14.06 -7.66
CA ILE A 309 -49.56 13.90 -8.84
C ILE A 309 -50.79 13.01 -8.52
N GLU A 310 -50.60 11.94 -7.74
CA GLU A 310 -51.71 11.07 -7.29
C GLU A 310 -52.72 11.83 -6.45
N ASN A 311 -52.29 12.67 -5.49
CA ASN A 311 -53.17 13.49 -4.68
C ASN A 311 -53.98 14.49 -5.51
N ARG A 312 -53.42 15.03 -6.61
CA ARG A 312 -54.12 15.94 -7.51
C ARG A 312 -55.23 15.21 -8.27
N LEU A 313 -54.92 14.01 -8.80
CA LEU A 313 -55.92 13.20 -9.49
C LEU A 313 -57.05 12.76 -8.56
N ASP A 314 -56.68 12.30 -7.34
CA ASP A 314 -57.65 11.92 -6.30
C ASP A 314 -58.55 13.08 -5.85
N ALA A 315 -58.02 14.31 -5.83
CA ALA A 315 -58.80 15.49 -5.54
C ALA A 315 -59.88 15.75 -6.60
N VAL A 316 -59.60 15.53 -7.88
CA VAL A 316 -60.60 15.62 -8.96
C VAL A 316 -61.66 14.53 -8.79
N ASP A 317 -61.27 13.29 -8.56
CA ASP A 317 -62.19 12.16 -8.33
C ASP A 317 -63.11 12.43 -7.16
N LYS A 318 -62.59 12.90 -6.03
CA LYS A 318 -63.39 13.28 -4.85
C LYS A 318 -64.43 14.39 -5.12
N GLN A 319 -64.09 15.39 -5.93
CA GLN A 319 -65.03 16.46 -6.27
C GLN A 319 -66.16 15.91 -7.14
N ILE A 320 -65.91 15.08 -8.14
CA ILE A 320 -66.93 14.46 -8.95
C ILE A 320 -67.82 13.56 -8.13
N LYS A 321 -67.18 12.69 -7.29
CA LYS A 321 -67.89 11.77 -6.41
C LYS A 321 -68.79 12.49 -5.40
N ALA A 322 -68.37 13.63 -4.86
CA ALA A 322 -69.17 14.41 -3.92
C ALA A 322 -70.54 14.86 -4.52
N ILE A 323 -70.55 15.21 -5.84
CA ILE A 323 -71.81 15.59 -6.53
C ILE A 323 -72.65 14.33 -6.85
N GLU A 324 -72.04 13.24 -7.25
CA GLU A 324 -72.73 11.96 -7.46
C GLU A 324 -73.40 11.46 -6.18
N ASP A 325 -72.67 11.49 -5.05
CA ASP A 325 -73.18 11.10 -3.74
C ASP A 325 -74.30 12.01 -3.23
N ALA A 326 -74.23 13.34 -3.52
CA ALA A 326 -75.24 14.27 -3.19
C ALA A 326 -76.52 14.02 -4.01
N ALA A 327 -76.41 13.76 -5.29
CA ALA A 327 -77.52 13.42 -6.15
C ALA A 327 -78.13 12.07 -5.79
N TRP A 328 -77.37 11.09 -5.41
CA TRP A 328 -77.88 9.81 -4.93
C TRP A 328 -78.64 9.94 -3.64
N LYS A 329 -78.19 10.76 -2.68
CA LYS A 329 -78.92 11.03 -1.43
C LYS A 329 -80.27 11.72 -1.68
N GLN A 330 -80.39 12.56 -2.73
CA GLN A 330 -81.66 13.21 -3.10
C GLN A 330 -82.65 12.25 -3.79
N THR A 331 -82.14 11.18 -4.41
CA THR A 331 -82.95 10.20 -5.17
C THR A 331 -82.87 8.79 -4.60
N ASP A 332 -82.55 8.65 -3.31
CA ASP A 332 -82.41 7.33 -2.69
C ASP A 332 -83.75 6.53 -2.74
N PRO A 333 -83.88 5.59 -3.67
CA PRO A 333 -85.08 4.80 -3.90
C PRO A 333 -85.49 3.94 -2.70
N GLU A 334 -84.50 3.53 -1.90
CA GLU A 334 -84.79 2.74 -0.68
C GLU A 334 -85.28 3.57 0.45
N ALA A 335 -84.83 4.84 0.59
CA ALA A 335 -85.35 5.77 1.58
C ALA A 335 -86.80 6.16 1.23
N ASP A 336 -87.10 6.47 -0.03
CA ASP A 336 -88.40 6.73 -0.55
C ASP A 336 -89.37 5.54 -0.43
N ALA A 337 -88.86 4.32 -0.79
CA ALA A 337 -89.66 3.08 -0.61
C ALA A 337 -89.94 2.75 0.86
N ARG A 338 -88.98 3.00 1.75
CA ARG A 338 -89.19 2.83 3.23
C ARG A 338 -90.15 3.84 3.75
N LYS A 339 -90.09 5.09 3.29
CA LYS A 339 -91.03 6.16 3.65
C LYS A 339 -92.42 5.79 3.16
N SER A 340 -92.62 5.42 1.91
CA SER A 340 -93.87 4.99 1.32
C SER A 340 -94.46 3.78 2.02
N SER A 341 -93.70 2.75 2.29
CA SER A 341 -94.13 1.53 3.03
C SER A 341 -94.58 1.88 4.46
N PHE A 342 -93.86 2.77 5.12
CA PHE A 342 -94.25 3.20 6.47
C PHE A 342 -95.54 4.08 6.48
N GLU A 343 -95.70 4.96 5.48
CA GLU A 343 -96.94 5.69 5.26
C GLU A 343 -98.15 4.74 5.00
N GLU A 344 -97.97 3.71 4.16
CA GLU A 344 -99.03 2.72 3.92
C GLU A 344 -99.38 1.92 5.19
N GLN A 345 -98.38 1.50 6.00
CA GLN A 345 -98.61 0.83 7.25
C GLN A 345 -99.37 1.69 8.26
N LEU A 346 -99.00 2.97 8.37
CA LEU A 346 -99.66 3.92 9.23
C LEU A 346 -101.15 4.17 8.78
N ASN A 347 -101.37 4.35 7.49
CA ASN A 347 -102.71 4.52 6.94
C ASN A 347 -103.57 3.26 7.18
N ALA A 348 -103.04 2.03 7.02
CA ALA A 348 -103.77 0.81 7.32
C ALA A 348 -104.11 0.68 8.80
N GLN A 349 -103.23 1.08 9.72
CA GLN A 349 -103.46 1.07 11.16
C GLN A 349 -104.51 2.16 11.59
N LEU A 350 -104.51 3.33 10.93
CA LEU A 350 -105.50 4.35 11.12
C LEU A 350 -106.90 3.86 10.70
N ALA A 351 -107.03 3.19 9.53
CA ALA A 351 -108.28 2.61 9.06
C ALA A 351 -108.77 1.51 10.00
N GLU A 352 -107.92 0.70 10.57
CA GLU A 352 -108.27 -0.31 11.57
C GLU A 352 -108.75 0.32 12.89
N LEU A 353 -108.07 1.40 13.31
CA LEU A 353 -108.49 2.14 14.49
C LEU A 353 -109.91 2.83 14.27
N ASP A 354 -110.14 3.38 13.09
CA ASP A 354 -111.44 3.96 12.73
C ASP A 354 -112.53 2.90 12.79
N ALA A 355 -112.30 1.73 12.29
CA ALA A 355 -113.21 0.60 12.33
C ALA A 355 -113.52 0.17 13.82
N LYS A 356 -112.48 0.15 14.66
CA LYS A 356 -112.62 -0.18 16.11
C LYS A 356 -113.33 0.91 16.88
N ILE A 357 -113.11 2.17 16.58
CA ILE A 357 -113.82 3.32 17.18
C ILE A 357 -115.31 3.29 16.80
N ALA A 358 -115.60 2.92 15.54
CA ALA A 358 -117.01 2.80 15.08
C ALA A 358 -117.76 1.64 15.73
N ALA A 359 -117.07 0.57 16.04
CA ALA A 359 -117.64 -0.63 16.63
C ALA A 359 -117.73 -0.62 18.19
N GLU A 360 -117.01 0.28 18.85
CA GLU A 360 -116.96 0.34 20.33
C GLU A 360 -118.09 1.16 20.96
N SER A 361 -118.77 0.57 21.86
CA SER A 361 -119.95 1.20 22.56
C SER A 361 -119.59 1.79 23.93
N ASP A 362 -118.38 1.48 24.48
CA ASP A 362 -117.94 1.97 25.79
C ASP A 362 -117.27 3.33 25.68
N PRO A 363 -117.78 4.41 26.29
CA PRO A 363 -117.22 5.74 26.15
C PRO A 363 -115.74 5.87 26.56
N LYS A 364 -115.31 5.10 27.59
CA LYS A 364 -113.91 5.13 28.07
C LYS A 364 -112.95 4.47 27.13
N LYS A 365 -113.35 3.37 26.53
CA LYS A 365 -112.52 2.64 25.54
C LYS A 365 -112.42 3.43 24.24
N LYS A 366 -113.52 4.06 23.78
CA LYS A 366 -113.58 4.87 22.58
C LYS A 366 -112.64 6.08 22.69
N ALA A 367 -112.61 6.77 23.77
CA ALA A 367 -111.71 7.90 24.03
C ALA A 367 -110.23 7.47 24.02
N LYS A 368 -109.92 6.24 24.45
CA LYS A 368 -108.52 5.71 24.37
C LYS A 368 -108.07 5.36 22.94
N LEU A 369 -109.00 4.84 22.15
CA LEU A 369 -108.74 4.54 20.73
C LEU A 369 -108.58 5.80 19.89
N GLU A 370 -109.40 6.85 20.21
CA GLU A 370 -109.24 8.19 19.58
C GLU A 370 -107.95 8.88 19.91
N ALA A 371 -107.43 8.75 21.16
CA ALA A 371 -106.13 9.25 21.51
C ALA A 371 -104.94 8.52 20.78
N GLU A 372 -105.12 7.19 20.64
CA GLU A 372 -104.13 6.40 19.85
C GLU A 372 -104.15 6.77 18.36
N LYS A 373 -105.33 7.01 17.78
CA LYS A 373 -105.48 7.47 16.40
C LYS A 373 -104.83 8.86 16.24
N ALA A 374 -105.10 9.81 17.12
CA ALA A 374 -104.48 11.17 17.07
C ALA A 374 -102.93 11.10 17.09
N THR A 375 -102.36 10.20 17.88
CA THR A 375 -100.91 10.01 17.92
C THR A 375 -100.33 9.48 16.58
N LYS A 376 -101.05 8.55 15.95
CA LYS A 376 -100.61 7.98 14.66
C LYS A 376 -100.86 8.98 13.53
N GLU A 377 -101.85 9.81 13.55
CA GLU A 377 -102.08 10.95 12.62
C GLU A 377 -100.97 12.01 12.76
N GLN A 378 -100.45 12.28 13.98
CA GLN A 378 -99.29 13.16 14.17
C GLN A 378 -98.05 12.58 13.55
N TRP A 379 -97.80 11.27 13.65
CA TRP A 379 -96.68 10.62 13.01
C TRP A 379 -96.78 10.66 11.49
N LEU A 380 -98.00 10.41 10.94
CA LEU A 380 -98.20 10.48 9.49
C LEU A 380 -97.96 11.93 8.93
N ASN A 381 -98.34 12.92 9.70
CA ASN A 381 -98.10 14.32 9.34
C ASN A 381 -96.64 14.75 9.48
N ALA A 382 -95.90 14.11 10.39
CA ALA A 382 -94.48 14.39 10.58
C ALA A 382 -93.58 13.76 9.50
N ILE A 383 -94.09 12.75 8.77
CA ILE A 383 -93.43 12.04 7.72
C ILE A 383 -93.69 12.63 6.33
N LYS A 384 -94.87 13.25 6.16
CA LYS A 384 -95.19 13.99 4.94
C LYS A 384 -94.36 15.26 4.80
#